data_c47a71c55e34a66ff2bb94f7109a6fdc
#
_entry.id   c47a71c55e34a66ff2bb94f7109a6fdc
#
_cell.length_a   1.000
_cell.length_b   1.000
_cell.length_c   1.000
_cell.angle_alpha   90.00
_cell.angle_beta   90.00
_cell.angle_gamma   90.00
#
_symmetry.space_group_name_H-M   'P 1'
#
loop_
_entity.id
_entity.type
_entity.pdbx_description
1 polymer ?
#
loop_
_entity_poly.entity_id
_entity_poly.type
_entity_poly.pdbx_seq_one_letter_code
_entity_poly.pdbx_strand_id
1 'polypeptide(L)'
;MSKQQITQLNDKTYIIDSFRGKQGFMLLTRVTKYVFPFLKFWGNPDVEDETVVSELSSLLAGENASEVFDIIVELMDAVTVNGSKVNFDVEFEQNYDTLLKLTYEVLKLNYLESFQRLVTNAK
;
A
#
# COMPACT_ATOMS: atom_id res chain seq x y z
N MET A 1 19.09 -4.64 -2.40
CA MET A 1 18.54 -5.83 -1.78
C MET A 1 17.03 -5.68 -1.60
N SER A 2 16.25 -6.65 -2.07
CA SER A 2 14.80 -6.58 -1.97
C SER A 2 14.33 -6.97 -0.58
N LYS A 3 13.29 -6.28 -0.11
CA LYS A 3 12.58 -6.67 1.10
C LYS A 3 11.38 -7.51 0.71
N GLN A 4 10.96 -8.37 1.61
CA GLN A 4 9.82 -9.22 1.40
C GLN A 4 9.06 -9.34 2.72
N GLN A 5 7.74 -9.32 2.62
CA GLN A 5 6.87 -9.47 3.79
C GLN A 5 5.83 -10.53 3.52
N ILE A 6 5.57 -11.38 4.50
CA ILE A 6 4.54 -12.39 4.42
C ILE A 6 3.35 -11.92 5.27
N THR A 7 2.18 -11.88 4.67
CA THR A 7 0.96 -11.42 5.33
C THR A 7 -0.14 -12.47 5.13
N GLN A 8 -0.79 -12.85 6.20
CA GLN A 8 -1.90 -13.82 6.13
C GLN A 8 -3.22 -13.08 6.31
N LEU A 9 -4.10 -13.24 5.34
CA LEU A 9 -5.46 -12.68 5.37
C LEU A 9 -6.43 -13.69 4.78
N ASN A 10 -7.56 -13.91 5.44
CA ASN A 10 -8.62 -14.80 4.95
C ASN A 10 -8.12 -16.20 4.60
N ASP A 11 -7.27 -16.77 5.46
CA ASP A 11 -6.68 -18.11 5.29
C ASP A 11 -5.78 -18.23 4.06
N LYS A 12 -5.37 -17.11 3.48
CA LYS A 12 -4.43 -17.06 2.37
C LYS A 12 -3.13 -16.41 2.79
N THR A 13 -2.04 -16.86 2.18
CA THR A 13 -0.72 -16.29 2.42
C THR A 13 -0.36 -15.40 1.25
N TYR A 14 -0.18 -14.11 1.53
CA TYR A 14 0.26 -13.13 0.55
C TYR A 14 1.73 -12.81 0.80
N ILE A 15 2.49 -12.76 -0.27
CA ILE A 15 3.89 -12.35 -0.21
C ILE A 15 3.99 -11.00 -0.91
N ILE A 16 4.52 -10.02 -0.20
CA ILE A 16 4.66 -8.66 -0.69
C ILE A 16 6.15 -8.40 -0.90
N ASP A 17 6.54 -8.04 -2.13
CA ASP A 17 7.92 -7.71 -2.46
C ASP A 17 8.08 -6.20 -2.56
N SER A 18 9.29 -5.71 -2.27
CA SER A 18 9.59 -4.31 -2.52
C SER A 18 9.75 -4.09 -4.04
N PHE A 19 9.38 -2.90 -4.49
CA PHE A 19 9.60 -2.51 -5.88
C PHE A 19 11.07 -2.21 -6.12
N ARG A 20 11.51 -2.38 -7.37
CA ARG A 20 12.83 -1.93 -7.77
C ARG A 20 12.87 -0.40 -7.71
N GLY A 21 14.08 0.15 -7.53
CA GLY A 21 14.23 1.57 -7.25
C GLY A 21 13.52 2.50 -8.23
N LYS A 22 13.65 2.24 -9.53
CA LYS A 22 13.06 3.11 -10.54
C LYS A 22 11.53 3.05 -10.49
N GLN A 23 10.96 1.84 -10.50
CA GLN A 23 9.51 1.66 -10.44
C GLN A 23 8.96 2.20 -9.13
N GLY A 24 9.64 1.90 -8.02
CA GLY A 24 9.21 2.35 -6.71
C GLY A 24 9.19 3.86 -6.59
N PHE A 25 10.21 4.52 -7.14
CA PHE A 25 10.27 5.98 -7.10
C PHE A 25 9.19 6.62 -7.98
N MET A 26 8.95 6.06 -9.16
CA MET A 26 7.91 6.58 -10.03
C MET A 26 6.52 6.45 -9.40
N LEU A 27 6.25 5.33 -8.74
CA LEU A 27 5.00 5.16 -8.00
C LEU A 27 4.93 6.11 -6.81
N LEU A 28 6.07 6.35 -6.15
CA LEU A 28 6.12 7.25 -5.01
C LEU A 28 5.63 8.66 -5.36
N THR A 29 5.99 9.17 -6.54
CA THR A 29 5.56 10.50 -6.94
C THR A 29 4.04 10.60 -7.06
N ARG A 30 3.39 9.52 -7.48
CA ARG A 30 1.93 9.48 -7.58
C ARG A 30 1.28 9.23 -6.22
N VAL A 31 1.86 8.32 -5.45
CA VAL A 31 1.38 8.02 -4.10
C VAL A 31 1.42 9.26 -3.22
N THR A 32 2.52 10.00 -3.27
CA THR A 32 2.71 11.19 -2.44
C THR A 32 1.60 12.23 -2.68
N LYS A 33 1.15 12.36 -3.91
CA LYS A 33 0.12 13.32 -4.26
C LYS A 33 -1.18 13.11 -3.45
N TYR A 34 -1.55 11.86 -3.20
CA TYR A 34 -2.82 11.54 -2.55
C TYR A 34 -2.66 11.07 -1.11
N VAL A 35 -1.55 10.43 -0.80
CA VAL A 35 -1.36 9.75 0.48
C VAL A 35 -0.52 10.56 1.44
N PHE A 36 0.18 11.57 0.95
CA PHE A 36 1.06 12.40 1.78
C PHE A 36 0.39 12.92 3.05
N PRO A 37 -0.86 13.40 3.01
CA PRO A 37 -1.50 13.89 4.25
C PRO A 37 -1.65 12.83 5.33
N PHE A 38 -1.62 11.55 4.97
CA PHE A 38 -1.76 10.46 5.93
C PHE A 38 -0.42 9.96 6.46
N LEU A 39 0.69 10.39 5.87
CA LEU A 39 2.01 9.92 6.27
C LEU A 39 2.34 10.29 7.72
N LYS A 40 1.76 11.36 8.21
CA LYS A 40 1.95 11.78 9.60
C LYS A 40 1.40 10.77 10.59
N PHE A 41 0.50 9.89 10.16
CA PHE A 41 -0.05 8.84 11.01
C PHE A 41 0.76 7.56 10.96
N TRP A 42 1.55 7.38 9.89
CA TRP A 42 2.30 6.15 9.70
C TRP A 42 3.49 6.11 10.66
N GLY A 43 3.67 4.97 11.31
CA GLY A 43 4.73 4.83 12.29
C GLY A 43 4.34 5.32 13.67
N ASN A 44 3.16 5.90 13.82
CA ASN A 44 2.64 6.29 15.13
C ASN A 44 1.93 5.05 15.73
N PRO A 45 2.44 4.49 16.82
CA PRO A 45 1.86 3.29 17.40
C PRO A 45 0.45 3.50 17.96
N ASP A 46 0.03 4.75 18.16
CA ASP A 46 -1.30 5.06 18.67
C ASP A 46 -2.36 5.09 17.58
N VAL A 47 -1.95 5.02 16.30
CA VAL A 47 -2.88 5.03 15.18
C VAL A 47 -3.08 3.59 14.71
N GLU A 48 -4.33 3.15 14.69
CA GLU A 48 -4.67 1.79 14.26
C GLU A 48 -4.62 1.65 12.74
N ASP A 49 -4.29 0.45 12.28
CA ASP A 49 -4.27 0.15 10.84
C ASP A 49 -5.63 0.39 10.20
N GLU A 50 -6.72 0.12 10.91
CA GLU A 50 -8.07 0.36 10.41
C GLU A 50 -8.31 1.83 10.09
N THR A 51 -7.69 2.74 10.85
CA THR A 51 -7.82 4.17 10.58
C THR A 51 -7.19 4.51 9.24
N VAL A 52 -6.01 3.95 8.95
CA VAL A 52 -5.33 4.20 7.67
C VAL A 52 -6.13 3.59 6.52
N VAL A 53 -6.63 2.39 6.69
CA VAL A 53 -7.46 1.73 5.67
C VAL A 53 -8.72 2.56 5.39
N SER A 54 -9.34 3.10 6.43
CA SER A 54 -10.52 3.96 6.31
C SER A 54 -10.19 5.23 5.50
N GLU A 55 -9.03 5.82 5.75
CA GLU A 55 -8.61 7.02 5.01
C GLU A 55 -8.35 6.70 3.54
N LEU A 56 -7.74 5.54 3.25
CA LEU A 56 -7.56 5.11 1.86
C LEU A 56 -8.90 4.90 1.18
N SER A 57 -9.86 4.32 1.91
CA SER A 57 -11.22 4.13 1.39
C SER A 57 -11.87 5.46 1.03
N SER A 58 -11.64 6.50 1.84
CA SER A 58 -12.18 7.83 1.58
C SER A 58 -11.67 8.42 0.27
N LEU A 59 -10.42 8.14 -0.09
CA LEU A 59 -9.86 8.61 -1.35
C LEU A 59 -10.59 8.03 -2.56
N LEU A 60 -11.10 6.81 -2.42
CA LEU A 60 -11.85 6.15 -3.51
C LEU A 60 -13.25 6.73 -3.67
N ALA A 61 -13.73 7.47 -2.68
CA ALA A 61 -15.02 8.17 -2.76
C ALA A 61 -14.89 9.61 -3.27
N GLY A 62 -13.66 10.09 -3.48
CA GLY A 62 -13.39 11.47 -3.84
C GLY A 62 -13.27 11.72 -5.34
N GLU A 63 -12.87 12.92 -5.68
CA GLU A 63 -12.77 13.37 -7.07
C GLU A 63 -11.68 12.63 -7.85
N ASN A 64 -10.67 12.14 -7.16
CA ASN A 64 -9.51 11.50 -7.79
C ASN A 64 -9.58 9.98 -7.71
N ALA A 65 -10.79 9.44 -7.51
CA ALA A 65 -10.98 8.01 -7.30
C ALA A 65 -10.36 7.15 -8.42
N SER A 66 -10.52 7.56 -9.67
CA SER A 66 -10.00 6.81 -10.81
C SER A 66 -8.48 6.72 -10.77
N GLU A 67 -7.80 7.81 -10.49
CA GLU A 67 -6.34 7.82 -10.42
C GLU A 67 -5.83 7.04 -9.21
N VAL A 68 -6.52 7.18 -8.07
CA VAL A 68 -6.18 6.42 -6.88
C VAL A 68 -6.36 4.92 -7.13
N PHE A 69 -7.44 4.54 -7.82
CA PHE A 69 -7.66 3.15 -8.18
C PHE A 69 -6.54 2.61 -9.05
N ASP A 70 -6.10 3.37 -10.05
CA ASP A 70 -5.00 2.96 -10.93
C ASP A 70 -3.71 2.72 -10.12
N ILE A 71 -3.45 3.57 -9.15
CA ILE A 71 -2.29 3.41 -8.27
C ILE A 71 -2.41 2.11 -7.46
N ILE A 72 -3.60 1.84 -6.93
CA ILE A 72 -3.83 0.62 -6.15
C ILE A 72 -3.59 -0.62 -7.01
N VAL A 73 -4.08 -0.62 -8.25
CA VAL A 73 -3.86 -1.74 -9.17
C VAL A 73 -2.36 -1.96 -9.41
N GLU A 74 -1.61 -0.89 -9.63
CA GLU A 74 -0.17 -1.01 -9.84
C GLU A 74 0.57 -1.50 -8.59
N LEU A 75 0.12 -1.07 -7.40
CA LEU A 75 0.72 -1.54 -6.15
C LEU A 75 0.55 -3.05 -5.98
N MET A 76 -0.53 -3.61 -6.51
CA MET A 76 -0.75 -5.05 -6.41
C MET A 76 0.21 -5.88 -7.26
N ASP A 77 0.98 -5.25 -8.16
CA ASP A 77 2.06 -5.95 -8.87
C ASP A 77 3.14 -6.48 -7.92
N ALA A 78 3.22 -5.93 -6.72
CA ALA A 78 4.18 -6.37 -5.71
C ALA A 78 3.69 -7.58 -4.92
N VAL A 79 2.48 -8.06 -5.16
CA VAL A 79 1.83 -9.07 -4.32
C VAL A 79 1.67 -10.37 -5.09
N THR A 80 2.05 -11.49 -4.44
CA THR A 80 1.72 -12.83 -4.91
C THR A 80 0.87 -13.52 -3.86
N VAL A 81 0.06 -14.47 -4.30
CA VAL A 81 -0.76 -15.30 -3.41
C VAL A 81 -0.56 -16.75 -3.82
N ASN A 82 -0.24 -17.59 -2.82
CA ASN A 82 0.00 -19.02 -3.05
C ASN A 82 1.02 -19.28 -4.17
N GLY A 83 2.03 -18.41 -4.27
CA GLY A 83 3.12 -18.56 -5.22
C GLY A 83 2.87 -18.01 -6.62
N SER A 84 1.69 -17.42 -6.87
CA SER A 84 1.35 -16.86 -8.17
C SER A 84 1.00 -15.39 -8.07
N LYS A 85 1.18 -14.65 -9.16
CA LYS A 85 0.75 -13.25 -9.20
C LYS A 85 -0.75 -13.15 -8.91
N VAL A 86 -1.12 -12.10 -8.21
CA VAL A 86 -2.52 -11.82 -7.91
C VAL A 86 -3.28 -11.54 -9.21
N ASN A 87 -4.39 -12.25 -9.40
CA ASN A 87 -5.35 -11.92 -10.43
C ASN A 87 -6.36 -10.97 -9.80
N PHE A 88 -6.25 -9.67 -10.11
CA PHE A 88 -6.98 -8.63 -9.42
C PHE A 88 -8.50 -8.89 -9.44
N ASP A 89 -9.04 -9.24 -10.60
CA ASP A 89 -10.48 -9.40 -10.76
C ASP A 89 -11.04 -10.57 -9.94
N VAL A 90 -10.27 -11.63 -9.83
CA VAL A 90 -10.71 -12.84 -9.11
C VAL A 90 -10.42 -12.71 -7.62
N GLU A 91 -9.22 -12.25 -7.28
CA GLU A 91 -8.76 -12.24 -5.89
C GLU A 91 -9.57 -11.30 -5.02
N PHE A 92 -9.95 -10.15 -5.57
CA PHE A 92 -10.62 -9.10 -4.79
C PHE A 92 -12.11 -9.00 -5.06
N GLU A 93 -12.68 -9.94 -5.82
CA GLU A 93 -14.12 -10.00 -5.98
C GLU A 93 -14.78 -10.21 -4.60
N GLN A 94 -15.57 -9.23 -4.15
CA GLN A 94 -16.22 -9.23 -2.85
C GLN A 94 -15.25 -9.26 -1.65
N ASN A 95 -13.96 -8.92 -1.90
CA ASN A 95 -12.94 -8.86 -0.87
C ASN A 95 -12.21 -7.52 -0.91
N TYR A 96 -12.96 -6.44 -0.98
CA TYR A 96 -12.40 -5.10 -1.14
C TYR A 96 -11.65 -4.63 0.11
N ASP A 97 -12.05 -5.09 1.27
CA ASP A 97 -11.32 -4.82 2.51
C ASP A 97 -9.92 -5.45 2.47
N THR A 98 -9.80 -6.66 1.93
CA THR A 98 -8.51 -7.31 1.76
C THR A 98 -7.61 -6.51 0.82
N LEU A 99 -8.19 -5.99 -0.27
CA LEU A 99 -7.45 -5.15 -1.21
C LEU A 99 -6.86 -3.92 -0.51
N LEU A 100 -7.67 -3.23 0.30
CA LEU A 100 -7.20 -2.03 0.98
C LEU A 100 -6.15 -2.35 2.05
N LYS A 101 -6.30 -3.46 2.74
CA LYS A 101 -5.29 -3.89 3.72
C LYS A 101 -3.97 -4.22 3.06
N LEU A 102 -4.01 -4.92 1.91
CA LEU A 102 -2.80 -5.23 1.15
C LEU A 102 -2.17 -3.95 0.60
N THR A 103 -2.99 -3.02 0.13
CA THR A 103 -2.49 -1.72 -0.33
C THR A 103 -1.69 -1.03 0.77
N TYR A 104 -2.23 -1.00 1.97
CA TYR A 104 -1.52 -0.41 3.10
C TYR A 104 -0.21 -1.14 3.39
N GLU A 105 -0.22 -2.46 3.37
CA GLU A 105 0.98 -3.25 3.62
C GLU A 105 2.06 -3.01 2.56
N VAL A 106 1.67 -2.90 1.29
CA VAL A 106 2.61 -2.59 0.20
C VAL A 106 3.22 -1.21 0.42
N LEU A 107 2.40 -0.23 0.79
CA LEU A 107 2.87 1.13 1.04
C LEU A 107 3.83 1.17 2.23
N LYS A 108 3.51 0.45 3.30
CA LYS A 108 4.41 0.39 4.47
C LYS A 108 5.76 -0.22 4.10
N LEU A 109 5.74 -1.36 3.42
CA LEU A 109 6.98 -2.06 3.07
C LEU A 109 7.89 -1.20 2.20
N ASN A 110 7.29 -0.47 1.26
CA ASN A 110 8.08 0.25 0.26
C ASN A 110 8.47 1.66 0.69
N TYR A 111 7.63 2.33 1.47
CA TYR A 111 7.80 3.78 1.65
C TYR A 111 7.85 4.26 3.09
N LEU A 112 7.30 3.53 4.05
CA LEU A 112 7.15 4.04 5.41
C LEU A 112 8.51 4.40 6.03
N GLU A 113 9.47 3.51 5.94
CA GLU A 113 10.78 3.73 6.54
C GLU A 113 11.49 4.94 5.94
N SER A 114 11.40 5.09 4.62
CA SER A 114 11.97 6.24 3.93
C SER A 114 11.33 7.54 4.37
N PHE A 115 10.02 7.56 4.52
CA PHE A 115 9.33 8.76 5.00
C PHE A 115 9.69 9.10 6.43
N GLN A 116 9.80 8.09 7.29
CA GLN A 116 10.20 8.32 8.67
C GLN A 116 11.58 8.94 8.75
N ARG A 117 12.51 8.47 7.92
CA ARG A 117 13.86 9.04 7.88
C ARG A 117 13.86 10.49 7.39
N LEU A 118 13.04 10.78 6.36
CA LEU A 118 12.94 12.14 5.84
C LEU A 118 12.39 13.10 6.89
N VAL A 119 11.33 12.70 7.59
CA VAL A 119 10.74 13.52 8.64
C VAL A 119 11.72 13.76 9.79
N THR A 120 12.41 12.70 10.21
CA THR A 120 13.38 12.79 11.30
C THR A 120 14.55 13.69 10.93
N ASN A 121 15.04 13.60 9.70
CA ASN A 121 16.21 14.36 9.26
C ASN A 121 15.87 15.80 8.87
N ALA A 122 14.60 16.12 8.71
CA ALA A 122 14.17 17.46 8.33
C ALA A 122 14.19 18.44 9.49
N LYS A 123 14.47 17.98 10.68
CA LYS A 123 14.53 18.84 11.88
C LYS A 123 15.85 19.58 11.97
#